data_094fa26731ea80cd36727400c145d16a
#
_entry.id   094fa26731ea80cd36727400c145d16a
#
_cell.length_a   1.000
_cell.length_b   1.000
_cell.length_c   1.000
_cell.angle_alpha   90.00
_cell.angle_beta   90.00
_cell.angle_gamma   90.00
#
_symmetry.space_group_name_H-M   'P 1'
#
loop_
_entity.id
_entity.type
_entity.pdbx_description
1 polymer ?
#
loop_
_entity_poly.entity_id
_entity_poly.type
_entity_poly.pdbx_seq_one_letter_code
_entity_poly.pdbx_strand_id
1 'polypeptide(L)'
;VYYITTHLGQKGIMRIIEEVKLDFNDVLIKPKRSTLISRKDAWLARKFKFRHSNRNWEGIPIIASNMDHTGTLNMFMELTQFGMLTALCKFTRWPSNLEHRNLIQTIGLDQDLDKLDYDDSRWICLDVANGYTERFNDFVGLMRRHEATKDKIIIAGNVCTPEATEQIIMAGADIVKIGIGPGSVCTTRKLTGVGYPQLSATMECADAAHGLGGHIITDGGCTV
;
A
#
# COMPACT_ATOMS: atom_id res chain seq x y z
N VAL A 1 -8.02 23.78 -0.40
CA VAL A 1 -6.67 23.67 0.25
C VAL A 1 -5.65 23.77 -0.84
N TYR A 2 -4.67 24.66 -0.68
CA TYR A 2 -3.55 24.81 -1.63
C TYR A 2 -2.40 23.91 -1.19
N TYR A 3 -1.77 23.23 -2.14
CA TYR A 3 -0.61 22.38 -1.89
C TYR A 3 0.65 23.08 -2.35
N ILE A 4 1.71 22.98 -1.53
CA ILE A 4 2.99 23.61 -1.78
C ILE A 4 4.00 22.50 -2.05
N THR A 5 4.67 22.57 -3.19
CA THR A 5 5.79 21.67 -3.51
C THR A 5 7.10 22.42 -3.52
N THR A 6 8.16 21.79 -3.03
CA THR A 6 9.54 22.32 -3.13
C THR A 6 10.35 21.39 -4.02
N HIS A 7 11.03 21.93 -5.04
CA HIS A 7 12.01 21.18 -5.81
C HIS A 7 13.38 21.28 -5.14
N LEU A 8 13.93 20.13 -4.74
CA LEU A 8 15.31 20.02 -4.29
C LEU A 8 16.23 20.28 -5.49
N GLY A 9 16.98 21.39 -5.45
CA GLY A 9 18.03 21.68 -6.45
C GLY A 9 17.96 23.04 -7.16
N GLN A 10 16.83 23.76 -7.11
CA GLN A 10 16.76 25.16 -7.55
C GLN A 10 16.37 26.06 -6.39
N LYS A 11 17.05 27.19 -6.26
CA LYS A 11 16.81 28.18 -5.18
C LYS A 11 15.31 28.45 -5.02
N GLY A 12 14.71 27.81 -4.00
CA GLY A 12 13.60 28.32 -3.23
C GLY A 12 12.32 28.73 -3.95
N ILE A 13 11.95 28.14 -5.07
CA ILE A 13 10.64 28.43 -5.68
C ILE A 13 9.61 27.47 -5.08
N MET A 14 8.81 27.97 -4.13
CA MET A 14 7.59 27.29 -3.70
C MET A 14 6.58 27.32 -4.86
N ARG A 15 6.07 26.15 -5.25
CA ARG A 15 5.00 26.02 -6.23
C ARG A 15 3.69 25.72 -5.52
N ILE A 16 2.67 26.54 -5.77
CA ILE A 16 1.30 26.28 -5.34
C ILE A 16 0.61 25.46 -6.43
N ILE A 17 -0.01 24.35 -6.05
CA ILE A 17 -0.87 23.58 -6.95
C ILE A 17 -2.27 24.17 -6.85
N GLU A 18 -2.74 24.82 -7.91
CA GLU A 18 -4.05 25.46 -7.99
C GLU A 18 -5.17 24.47 -8.34
N GLU A 19 -4.82 23.31 -8.90
CA GLU A 19 -5.77 22.25 -9.22
C GLU A 19 -6.46 21.71 -7.98
N VAL A 20 -7.79 21.58 -8.03
CA VAL A 20 -8.58 21.04 -6.93
C VAL A 20 -8.25 19.56 -6.74
N LYS A 21 -7.78 19.22 -5.54
CA LYS A 21 -7.52 17.83 -5.13
C LYS A 21 -8.62 17.37 -4.17
N LEU A 22 -9.07 16.13 -4.32
CA LEU A 22 -10.26 15.58 -3.70
C LEU A 22 -9.94 14.44 -2.73
N ASP A 23 -10.61 14.41 -1.60
CA ASP A 23 -10.75 13.26 -0.74
C ASP A 23 -12.00 12.43 -1.13
N PHE A 24 -12.17 11.23 -0.58
CA PHE A 24 -13.32 10.38 -0.90
C PHE A 24 -14.66 11.02 -0.48
N ASN A 25 -14.65 11.84 0.57
CA ASN A 25 -15.85 12.58 1.02
C ASN A 25 -16.30 13.70 0.07
N ASP A 26 -15.47 14.08 -0.88
CA ASP A 26 -15.77 15.17 -1.83
C ASP A 26 -16.51 14.68 -3.08
N VAL A 27 -16.70 13.37 -3.21
CA VAL A 27 -17.25 12.75 -4.43
C VAL A 27 -18.32 11.74 -4.15
N LEU A 28 -19.16 11.50 -5.16
CA LEU A 28 -20.10 10.39 -5.21
C LEU A 28 -19.86 9.57 -6.48
N ILE A 29 -20.11 8.27 -6.40
CA ILE A 29 -20.07 7.42 -7.58
C ILE A 29 -21.34 7.63 -8.41
N LYS A 30 -21.18 8.16 -9.62
CA LYS A 30 -22.29 8.28 -10.56
C LYS A 30 -22.76 6.88 -10.98
N PRO A 31 -24.07 6.55 -10.77
CA PRO A 31 -24.58 5.23 -11.12
C PRO A 31 -24.50 4.99 -12.62
N LYS A 32 -24.22 3.73 -12.97
CA LYS A 32 -24.24 3.25 -14.36
C LYS A 32 -25.28 2.15 -14.53
N ARG A 33 -25.71 1.95 -15.77
CA ARG A 33 -26.58 0.81 -16.12
C ARG A 33 -25.91 -0.50 -15.75
N SER A 34 -26.66 -1.37 -15.09
CA SER A 34 -26.18 -2.69 -14.66
C SER A 34 -27.08 -3.78 -15.25
N THR A 35 -26.51 -4.94 -15.52
CA THR A 35 -27.23 -6.18 -15.90
C THR A 35 -27.46 -7.09 -14.68
N LEU A 36 -26.91 -6.74 -13.50
CA LEU A 36 -27.10 -7.49 -12.27
C LEU A 36 -28.51 -7.24 -11.71
N ILE A 37 -29.16 -8.31 -11.29
CA ILE A 37 -30.50 -8.27 -10.68
C ILE A 37 -30.38 -8.00 -9.17
N SER A 38 -29.35 -8.54 -8.53
CA SER A 38 -29.11 -8.38 -7.10
C SER A 38 -27.64 -8.01 -6.84
N ARG A 39 -27.39 -7.26 -5.74
CA ARG A 39 -26.03 -7.03 -5.25
C ARG A 39 -25.31 -8.34 -4.89
N LYS A 40 -26.04 -9.40 -4.57
CA LYS A 40 -25.48 -10.72 -4.28
C LYS A 40 -24.83 -11.38 -5.50
N ASP A 41 -25.22 -10.95 -6.71
CA ASP A 41 -24.67 -11.46 -7.97
C ASP A 41 -23.33 -10.79 -8.33
N ALA A 42 -22.92 -9.78 -7.55
CA ALA A 42 -21.65 -9.08 -7.78
C ALA A 42 -20.46 -9.94 -7.34
N TRP A 43 -19.60 -10.29 -8.32
CA TRP A 43 -18.36 -11.00 -8.04
C TRP A 43 -17.26 -10.02 -7.61
N LEU A 44 -16.79 -10.13 -6.36
CA LEU A 44 -15.84 -9.19 -5.76
C LEU A 44 -14.38 -9.62 -5.93
N ALA A 45 -14.11 -10.92 -6.14
CA ALA A 45 -12.75 -11.38 -6.31
C ALA A 45 -12.11 -10.82 -7.60
N ARG A 46 -10.82 -10.54 -7.54
CA ARG A 46 -9.99 -10.03 -8.63
C ARG A 46 -8.73 -10.85 -8.75
N LYS A 47 -8.18 -10.93 -9.97
CA LYS A 47 -6.90 -11.56 -10.27
C LYS A 47 -5.84 -10.51 -10.47
N PHE A 48 -4.70 -10.70 -9.80
CA PHE A 48 -3.54 -9.83 -9.91
C PHE A 48 -2.32 -10.65 -10.34
N LYS A 49 -1.52 -10.06 -11.22
CA LYS A 49 -0.21 -10.57 -11.60
C LYS A 49 0.84 -9.54 -11.17
N PHE A 50 1.82 -9.97 -10.42
CA PHE A 50 2.87 -9.10 -9.88
C PHE A 50 4.12 -9.19 -10.76
N ARG A 51 4.60 -8.00 -11.18
CA ARG A 51 5.66 -7.89 -12.19
C ARG A 51 6.99 -8.45 -11.71
N HIS A 52 7.42 -8.04 -10.53
CA HIS A 52 8.77 -8.34 -10.05
C HIS A 52 8.88 -9.73 -9.42
N SER A 53 7.90 -10.13 -8.62
CA SER A 53 7.85 -11.47 -8.04
C SER A 53 7.39 -12.55 -9.02
N ASN A 54 6.81 -12.16 -10.15
CA ASN A 54 6.18 -13.04 -11.14
C ASN A 54 5.11 -13.98 -10.53
N ARG A 55 4.55 -13.59 -9.39
CA ARG A 55 3.48 -14.32 -8.71
C ARG A 55 2.10 -13.84 -9.14
N ASN A 56 1.10 -14.68 -8.90
CA ASN A 56 -0.31 -14.35 -9.08
C ASN A 56 -1.05 -14.52 -7.75
N TRP A 57 -2.08 -13.71 -7.57
CA TRP A 57 -3.02 -13.85 -6.47
C TRP A 57 -4.44 -13.59 -6.96
N GLU A 58 -5.40 -14.30 -6.38
CA GLU A 58 -6.82 -14.10 -6.63
C GLU A 58 -7.56 -14.07 -5.29
N GLY A 59 -8.40 -13.07 -5.11
CA GLY A 59 -9.20 -12.87 -3.91
C GLY A 59 -9.92 -11.53 -3.90
N ILE A 60 -10.56 -11.21 -2.80
CA ILE A 60 -11.18 -9.90 -2.59
C ILE A 60 -10.08 -8.93 -2.18
N PRO A 61 -9.82 -7.84 -2.94
CA PRO A 61 -8.67 -6.95 -2.72
C PRO A 61 -8.91 -5.97 -1.55
N ILE A 62 -9.20 -6.52 -0.39
CA ILE A 62 -9.34 -5.80 0.87
C ILE A 62 -8.31 -6.38 1.84
N ILE A 63 -7.59 -5.49 2.52
CA ILE A 63 -6.50 -5.85 3.42
C ILE A 63 -6.76 -5.22 4.79
N ALA A 64 -6.79 -6.05 5.84
CA ALA A 64 -6.72 -5.53 7.20
C ALA A 64 -5.33 -4.93 7.43
N SER A 65 -5.28 -3.65 7.82
CA SER A 65 -4.03 -2.91 7.97
C SER A 65 -3.17 -3.43 9.12
N ASN A 66 -1.87 -3.22 9.02
CA ASN A 66 -0.84 -3.66 9.96
C ASN A 66 -0.79 -2.84 11.27
N MET A 67 -1.94 -2.53 11.83
CA MET A 67 -2.11 -1.80 13.09
C MET A 67 -2.35 -2.78 14.25
N ASP A 68 -2.03 -2.37 15.48
CA ASP A 68 -2.03 -3.21 16.68
C ASP A 68 -3.34 -4.00 16.91
N HIS A 69 -4.48 -3.37 16.63
CA HIS A 69 -5.80 -3.98 16.85
C HIS A 69 -6.46 -4.53 15.58
N THR A 70 -5.84 -4.31 14.41
CA THR A 70 -6.37 -4.71 13.10
C THR A 70 -5.51 -5.80 12.48
N GLY A 71 -4.19 -5.64 12.48
CA GLY A 71 -3.22 -6.59 11.93
C GLY A 71 -2.94 -7.77 12.88
N THR A 72 -3.94 -8.55 13.22
CA THR A 72 -3.86 -9.64 14.18
C THR A 72 -4.15 -11.01 13.56
N LEU A 73 -3.70 -12.08 14.22
CA LEU A 73 -4.00 -13.45 13.77
C LEU A 73 -5.51 -13.76 13.84
N ASN A 74 -6.23 -13.21 14.81
CA ASN A 74 -7.67 -13.38 14.89
C ASN A 74 -8.36 -12.74 13.67
N MET A 75 -7.96 -11.54 13.28
CA MET A 75 -8.47 -10.91 12.06
C MET A 75 -8.15 -11.72 10.82
N PHE A 76 -6.94 -12.28 10.73
CA PHE A 76 -6.56 -13.17 9.63
C PHE A 76 -7.46 -14.40 9.54
N MET A 77 -7.73 -15.08 10.66
CA MET A 77 -8.58 -16.27 10.69
C MET A 77 -9.98 -16.01 10.15
N GLU A 78 -10.54 -14.82 10.43
CA GLU A 78 -11.84 -14.41 9.93
C GLU A 78 -11.81 -14.00 8.45
N LEU A 79 -10.86 -13.15 8.07
CA LEU A 79 -10.82 -12.58 6.72
C LEU A 79 -10.38 -13.57 5.64
N THR A 80 -9.52 -14.52 5.97
CA THR A 80 -9.03 -15.52 5.01
C THR A 80 -10.15 -16.40 4.46
N GLN A 81 -11.23 -16.62 5.22
CA GLN A 81 -12.41 -17.38 4.80
C GLN A 81 -13.13 -16.70 3.62
N PHE A 82 -12.99 -15.39 3.50
CA PHE A 82 -13.55 -14.58 2.41
C PHE A 82 -12.56 -14.31 1.28
N GLY A 83 -11.35 -14.90 1.35
CA GLY A 83 -10.29 -14.62 0.38
C GLY A 83 -9.71 -13.22 0.47
N MET A 84 -9.80 -12.58 1.65
CA MET A 84 -9.22 -11.28 1.95
C MET A 84 -7.84 -11.42 2.60
N LEU A 85 -7.06 -10.35 2.61
CA LEU A 85 -5.70 -10.31 3.14
C LEU A 85 -5.66 -9.66 4.53
N THR A 86 -4.66 -10.06 5.33
CA THR A 86 -4.35 -9.40 6.59
C THR A 86 -2.85 -9.09 6.65
N ALA A 87 -2.48 -7.83 6.84
CA ALA A 87 -1.12 -7.45 7.15
C ALA A 87 -0.93 -7.45 8.67
N LEU A 88 -0.03 -8.30 9.16
CA LEU A 88 0.26 -8.39 10.59
C LEU A 88 0.95 -7.11 11.08
N CYS A 89 0.64 -6.73 12.31
CA CYS A 89 1.39 -5.69 13.00
C CYS A 89 2.89 -6.06 13.06
N LYS A 90 3.74 -5.08 12.85
CA LYS A 90 5.20 -5.20 12.65
C LYS A 90 5.94 -6.08 13.67
N PHE A 91 5.47 -6.12 14.90
CA PHE A 91 6.10 -6.87 15.99
C PHE A 91 5.39 -8.19 16.33
N THR A 92 4.41 -8.58 15.51
CA THR A 92 3.71 -9.84 15.70
C THR A 92 4.61 -11.00 15.26
N ARG A 93 4.78 -11.99 16.15
CA ARG A 93 5.52 -13.20 15.82
C ARG A 93 4.81 -13.95 14.68
N TRP A 94 5.57 -14.38 13.70
CA TRP A 94 5.04 -15.16 12.58
C TRP A 94 4.56 -16.54 13.06
N PRO A 95 3.33 -16.96 12.68
CA PRO A 95 2.80 -18.27 13.08
C PRO A 95 3.45 -19.40 12.27
N SER A 96 3.92 -20.45 12.93
CA SER A 96 4.63 -21.59 12.30
C SER A 96 3.72 -22.68 11.74
N ASN A 97 2.41 -22.67 12.05
CA ASN A 97 1.52 -23.81 11.79
C ASN A 97 0.21 -23.42 11.07
N LEU A 98 0.19 -22.32 10.32
CA LEU A 98 -0.99 -21.86 9.60
C LEU A 98 -0.73 -21.82 8.08
N GLU A 99 -1.77 -21.98 7.27
CA GLU A 99 -1.67 -21.68 5.84
C GLU A 99 -1.60 -20.15 5.64
N HIS A 100 -0.50 -19.67 5.05
CA HIS A 100 -0.14 -18.24 5.03
C HIS A 100 -0.46 -17.53 3.70
N ARG A 101 -1.28 -18.12 2.84
CA ARG A 101 -1.55 -17.61 1.49
C ARG A 101 -2.04 -16.15 1.48
N ASN A 102 -2.85 -15.75 2.48
CA ASN A 102 -3.47 -14.44 2.59
C ASN A 102 -2.90 -13.62 3.76
N LEU A 103 -1.77 -14.02 4.31
CA LEU A 103 -1.12 -13.34 5.42
C LEU A 103 0.11 -12.57 4.92
N ILE A 104 0.22 -11.29 5.31
CA ILE A 104 1.29 -10.39 4.93
C ILE A 104 2.16 -10.14 6.15
N GLN A 105 3.47 -10.38 6.04
CA GLN A 105 4.41 -10.01 7.08
C GLN A 105 4.81 -8.54 6.92
N THR A 106 4.76 -7.77 8.01
CA THR A 106 5.20 -6.37 8.02
C THR A 106 6.55 -6.22 8.70
N ILE A 107 7.45 -5.46 8.05
CA ILE A 107 8.79 -5.14 8.54
C ILE A 107 9.08 -3.64 8.48
N GLY A 108 10.14 -3.22 9.15
CA GLY A 108 10.72 -1.87 9.07
C GLY A 108 12.10 -1.87 8.41
N LEU A 109 12.70 -0.68 8.29
CA LEU A 109 14.04 -0.49 7.67
C LEU A 109 15.22 -1.08 8.46
N ASP A 110 15.03 -1.36 9.74
CA ASP A 110 16.10 -1.87 10.61
C ASP A 110 16.06 -3.40 10.71
N GLN A 111 15.24 -4.05 9.89
CA GLN A 111 15.09 -5.48 9.90
C GLN A 111 16.26 -6.16 9.20
N ASP A 112 16.89 -7.10 9.90
CA ASP A 112 17.90 -8.00 9.34
C ASP A 112 17.20 -9.06 8.47
N LEU A 113 17.47 -9.03 7.15
CA LEU A 113 16.81 -9.92 6.19
C LEU A 113 17.24 -11.38 6.33
N ASP A 114 18.43 -11.66 6.89
CA ASP A 114 18.90 -13.03 7.13
C ASP A 114 18.25 -13.69 8.35
N LYS A 115 17.67 -12.90 9.25
CA LYS A 115 17.05 -13.37 10.49
C LYS A 115 15.52 -13.39 10.44
N LEU A 116 14.96 -13.26 9.28
CA LEU A 116 13.52 -13.28 9.14
C LEU A 116 13.02 -14.73 9.00
N ASP A 117 12.01 -15.05 9.80
CA ASP A 117 11.34 -16.35 9.81
C ASP A 117 10.31 -16.37 8.65
N TYR A 118 10.79 -16.61 7.42
CA TYR A 118 10.02 -16.35 6.20
C TYR A 118 9.54 -17.53 5.42
N ASP A 119 9.90 -18.72 5.78
CA ASP A 119 9.89 -19.85 4.84
C ASP A 119 8.55 -20.02 4.10
N ASP A 120 7.44 -19.65 4.70
CA ASP A 120 6.11 -19.82 4.10
C ASP A 120 5.39 -18.54 3.65
N SER A 121 5.88 -17.34 3.99
CA SER A 121 5.21 -16.09 3.58
C SER A 121 5.38 -15.81 2.09
N ARG A 122 4.26 -15.58 1.40
CA ARG A 122 4.26 -15.09 0.00
C ARG A 122 4.40 -13.58 -0.09
N TRP A 123 4.10 -12.86 0.99
CA TRP A 123 3.95 -11.42 1.03
C TRP A 123 4.84 -10.81 2.09
N ILE A 124 5.40 -9.67 1.75
CA ILE A 124 6.14 -8.86 2.71
C ILE A 124 5.79 -7.38 2.52
N CYS A 125 5.50 -6.68 3.61
CA CYS A 125 5.19 -5.26 3.62
C CYS A 125 6.30 -4.50 4.33
N LEU A 126 7.03 -3.67 3.59
CA LEU A 126 7.94 -2.67 4.16
C LEU A 126 7.13 -1.42 4.50
N ASP A 127 6.89 -1.21 5.78
CA ASP A 127 6.05 -0.14 6.28
C ASP A 127 6.86 0.89 7.08
N VAL A 128 6.83 2.14 6.61
CA VAL A 128 7.47 3.28 7.24
C VAL A 128 6.56 4.51 7.24
N ALA A 129 6.76 5.39 8.21
CA ALA A 129 6.01 6.64 8.30
C ALA A 129 6.34 7.62 7.15
N ASN A 130 7.54 7.52 6.57
CA ASN A 130 8.01 8.37 5.49
C ASN A 130 8.78 7.56 4.45
N GLY A 131 8.10 7.19 3.35
CA GLY A 131 8.66 6.47 2.21
C GLY A 131 9.47 7.31 1.22
N TYR A 132 9.77 8.59 1.53
CA TYR A 132 10.48 9.51 0.63
C TYR A 132 11.99 9.55 0.83
N THR A 133 12.55 8.68 1.69
CA THR A 133 14.00 8.65 1.93
C THR A 133 14.71 7.77 0.91
N GLU A 134 15.94 8.17 0.51
CA GLU A 134 16.80 7.34 -0.35
C GLU A 134 17.02 5.97 0.28
N ARG A 135 17.30 5.92 1.58
CA ARG A 135 17.45 4.66 2.33
C ARG A 135 16.27 3.72 2.18
N PHE A 136 15.05 4.25 2.07
CA PHE A 136 13.85 3.43 1.86
C PHE A 136 13.88 2.76 0.47
N ASN A 137 14.15 3.52 -0.58
CA ASN A 137 14.26 2.98 -1.95
C ASN A 137 15.39 1.97 -2.08
N ASP A 138 16.56 2.25 -1.48
CA ASP A 138 17.70 1.33 -1.46
C ASP A 138 17.34 0.01 -0.77
N PHE A 139 16.60 0.08 0.33
CA PHE A 139 16.17 -1.11 1.07
C PHE A 139 15.14 -1.95 0.28
N VAL A 140 14.22 -1.31 -0.44
CA VAL A 140 13.33 -2.02 -1.40
C VAL A 140 14.15 -2.76 -2.45
N GLY A 141 15.15 -2.10 -3.02
CA GLY A 141 16.07 -2.71 -3.98
C GLY A 141 16.90 -3.85 -3.37
N LEU A 142 17.33 -3.72 -2.13
CA LEU A 142 17.99 -4.79 -1.39
C LEU A 142 17.07 -5.99 -1.22
N MET A 143 15.84 -5.78 -0.73
CA MET A 143 14.84 -6.84 -0.58
C MET A 143 14.59 -7.60 -1.88
N ARG A 144 14.53 -6.90 -3.03
CA ARG A 144 14.30 -7.56 -4.33
C ARG A 144 15.48 -8.41 -4.79
N ARG A 145 16.69 -8.13 -4.33
CA ARG A 145 17.89 -8.90 -4.66
C ARG A 145 18.25 -9.96 -3.62
N HIS A 146 17.68 -9.88 -2.42
CA HIS A 146 18.00 -10.77 -1.31
C HIS A 146 17.33 -12.14 -1.46
N GLU A 147 18.09 -13.23 -1.25
CA GLU A 147 17.62 -14.60 -1.47
C GLU A 147 16.32 -14.94 -0.72
N ALA A 148 16.18 -14.49 0.52
CA ALA A 148 15.00 -14.76 1.33
C ALA A 148 13.73 -14.01 0.86
N THR A 149 13.86 -12.94 0.06
CA THR A 149 12.74 -12.04 -0.27
C THR A 149 12.53 -11.78 -1.75
N LYS A 150 13.50 -12.12 -2.60
CA LYS A 150 13.47 -11.82 -4.05
C LYS A 150 12.25 -12.33 -4.79
N ASP A 151 11.69 -13.46 -4.37
CA ASP A 151 10.53 -14.11 -4.99
C ASP A 151 9.22 -13.80 -4.27
N LYS A 152 9.24 -12.97 -3.22
CA LYS A 152 8.02 -12.57 -2.50
C LYS A 152 7.34 -11.37 -3.16
N ILE A 153 6.04 -11.24 -2.96
CA ILE A 153 5.31 -10.04 -3.35
C ILE A 153 5.66 -8.94 -2.34
N ILE A 154 6.37 -7.90 -2.82
CA ILE A 154 6.82 -6.79 -1.98
C ILE A 154 5.82 -5.65 -2.07
N ILE A 155 5.27 -5.29 -0.91
CA ILE A 155 4.47 -4.09 -0.68
C ILE A 155 5.39 -3.08 0.02
N ALA A 156 5.40 -1.83 -0.42
CA ALA A 156 6.25 -0.79 0.19
C ALA A 156 5.51 0.56 0.30
N GLY A 157 5.70 1.28 1.38
CA GLY A 157 5.08 2.60 1.62
C GLY A 157 5.29 3.10 3.06
N ASN A 158 4.70 4.26 3.39
CA ASN A 158 3.68 4.98 2.62
C ASN A 158 4.27 6.19 1.88
N VAL A 159 3.70 6.45 0.72
CA VAL A 159 3.89 7.67 -0.07
C VAL A 159 2.53 8.20 -0.58
N CYS A 160 2.50 9.36 -1.22
CA CYS A 160 1.26 9.92 -1.77
C CYS A 160 1.47 10.70 -3.08
N THR A 161 2.60 10.49 -3.77
CA THR A 161 2.91 11.16 -5.04
C THR A 161 3.28 10.17 -6.14
N PRO A 162 2.98 10.49 -7.42
CA PRO A 162 3.34 9.67 -8.58
C PRO A 162 4.82 9.36 -8.67
N GLU A 163 5.66 10.36 -8.50
CA GLU A 163 7.13 10.24 -8.65
C GLU A 163 7.72 9.26 -7.63
N ALA A 164 7.26 9.32 -6.36
CA ALA A 164 7.70 8.38 -5.34
C ALA A 164 7.17 6.97 -5.62
N THR A 165 5.95 6.86 -6.14
CA THR A 165 5.36 5.58 -6.56
C THR A 165 6.18 4.93 -7.66
N GLU A 166 6.56 5.68 -8.69
CA GLU A 166 7.41 5.20 -9.78
C GLU A 166 8.77 4.72 -9.26
N GLN A 167 9.42 5.52 -8.40
CA GLN A 167 10.73 5.17 -7.82
C GLN A 167 10.66 3.84 -7.04
N ILE A 168 9.63 3.65 -6.23
CA ILE A 168 9.44 2.44 -5.43
C ILE A 168 9.19 1.21 -6.31
N ILE A 169 8.35 1.33 -7.36
CA ILE A 169 8.14 0.25 -8.33
C ILE A 169 9.43 -0.08 -9.07
N MET A 170 10.17 0.94 -9.53
CA MET A 170 11.45 0.74 -10.22
C MET A 170 12.52 0.12 -9.32
N ALA A 171 12.49 0.41 -8.02
CA ALA A 171 13.37 -0.22 -7.03
C ALA A 171 13.05 -1.72 -6.83
N GLY A 172 11.85 -2.18 -7.19
CA GLY A 172 11.50 -3.62 -7.18
C GLY A 172 10.26 -3.99 -6.36
N ALA A 173 9.50 -3.02 -5.86
CA ALA A 173 8.21 -3.32 -5.23
C ALA A 173 7.17 -3.74 -6.28
N ASP A 174 6.31 -4.68 -5.93
CA ASP A 174 5.16 -5.07 -6.74
C ASP A 174 3.97 -4.13 -6.50
N ILE A 175 3.86 -3.61 -5.27
CA ILE A 175 2.73 -2.81 -4.82
C ILE A 175 3.24 -1.64 -3.97
N VAL A 176 2.67 -0.46 -4.17
CA VAL A 176 2.95 0.73 -3.34
C VAL A 176 1.76 1.08 -2.46
N LYS A 177 2.02 1.29 -1.18
CA LYS A 177 1.03 1.71 -0.18
C LYS A 177 0.89 3.23 -0.21
N ILE A 178 -0.32 3.72 -0.55
CA ILE A 178 -0.61 5.15 -0.80
C ILE A 178 -1.42 5.73 0.34
N GLY A 179 -0.91 6.81 0.93
CA GLY A 179 -1.60 7.62 1.92
C GLY A 179 -0.69 8.11 3.04
N ILE A 180 -0.70 9.42 3.26
CA ILE A 180 -0.05 10.08 4.40
C ILE A 180 -1.12 10.85 5.14
N GLY A 181 -1.46 10.37 6.35
CA GLY A 181 -2.42 10.99 7.24
C GLY A 181 -3.89 11.02 6.80
N PRO A 182 -4.40 10.08 5.94
CA PRO A 182 -5.80 10.15 5.51
C PRO A 182 -6.78 9.56 6.53
N GLY A 183 -6.32 8.76 7.48
CA GLY A 183 -7.17 8.12 8.48
C GLY A 183 -7.90 9.12 9.37
N SER A 184 -9.15 8.80 9.75
CA SER A 184 -10.00 9.68 10.57
C SER A 184 -9.40 10.04 11.94
N VAL A 185 -8.62 9.13 12.51
CA VAL A 185 -7.92 9.32 13.80
C VAL A 185 -6.49 9.83 13.65
N CYS A 186 -5.99 9.97 12.41
CA CYS A 186 -4.61 10.38 12.16
C CYS A 186 -4.43 11.88 12.40
N THR A 187 -3.40 12.22 13.16
CA THR A 187 -3.06 13.61 13.49
C THR A 187 -1.98 14.21 12.60
N THR A 188 -1.32 13.42 11.75
CA THR A 188 -0.18 13.85 10.93
C THR A 188 -0.47 15.12 10.14
N ARG A 189 -1.55 15.16 9.37
CA ARG A 189 -1.90 16.35 8.55
C ARG A 189 -2.13 17.59 9.40
N LYS A 190 -2.72 17.43 10.59
CA LYS A 190 -3.04 18.52 11.52
C LYS A 190 -1.77 19.06 12.21
N LEU A 191 -0.84 18.19 12.57
CA LEU A 191 0.34 18.55 13.34
C LEU A 191 1.51 18.98 12.46
N THR A 192 1.70 18.37 11.30
CA THR A 192 2.85 18.60 10.43
C THR A 192 2.53 19.40 9.18
N GLY A 193 1.27 19.53 8.80
CA GLY A 193 0.86 20.10 7.51
C GLY A 193 1.20 19.22 6.30
N VAL A 194 1.70 17.99 6.53
CA VAL A 194 2.11 17.07 5.47
C VAL A 194 0.97 16.11 5.12
N GLY A 195 0.69 15.93 3.84
CA GLY A 195 -0.31 15.01 3.33
C GLY A 195 -0.82 15.40 1.96
N TYR A 196 -1.69 14.57 1.41
CA TYR A 196 -2.34 14.80 0.13
C TYR A 196 -3.76 14.23 0.17
N PRO A 197 -4.76 14.81 -0.51
CA PRO A 197 -6.12 14.27 -0.55
C PRO A 197 -6.13 12.86 -1.12
N GLN A 198 -6.76 11.93 -0.39
CA GLN A 198 -6.56 10.50 -0.59
C GLN A 198 -7.08 10.00 -1.93
N LEU A 199 -8.21 10.54 -2.43
CA LEU A 199 -8.72 10.14 -3.73
C LEU A 199 -7.78 10.58 -4.86
N SER A 200 -7.34 11.84 -4.85
CA SER A 200 -6.38 12.35 -5.85
C SER A 200 -5.06 11.60 -5.78
N ALA A 201 -4.51 11.37 -4.57
CA ALA A 201 -3.31 10.55 -4.40
C ALA A 201 -3.48 9.15 -4.99
N THR A 202 -4.64 8.51 -4.74
CA THR A 202 -4.95 7.18 -5.26
C THR A 202 -4.97 7.16 -6.79
N MET A 203 -5.65 8.13 -7.42
CA MET A 203 -5.78 8.18 -8.88
C MET A 203 -4.42 8.43 -9.54
N GLU A 204 -3.69 9.45 -9.10
CA GLU A 204 -2.41 9.84 -9.67
C GLU A 204 -1.33 8.74 -9.48
N CYS A 205 -1.27 8.15 -8.29
CA CYS A 205 -0.32 7.05 -8.02
C CYS A 205 -0.71 5.75 -8.72
N ALA A 206 -2.02 5.49 -8.94
CA ALA A 206 -2.48 4.34 -9.72
C ALA A 206 -2.03 4.44 -11.17
N ASP A 207 -2.16 5.61 -11.80
CA ASP A 207 -1.71 5.83 -13.17
C ASP A 207 -0.20 5.60 -13.30
N ALA A 208 0.58 6.15 -12.38
CA ALA A 208 2.02 5.94 -12.32
C ALA A 208 2.41 4.45 -12.15
N ALA A 209 1.80 3.77 -11.18
CA ALA A 209 2.09 2.36 -10.91
C ALA A 209 1.69 1.45 -12.07
N HIS A 210 0.49 1.63 -12.62
CA HIS A 210 -0.01 0.80 -13.72
C HIS A 210 0.80 0.99 -14.99
N GLY A 211 1.28 2.20 -15.29
CA GLY A 211 2.18 2.47 -16.39
C GLY A 211 3.48 1.66 -16.32
N LEU A 212 3.93 1.32 -15.13
CA LEU A 212 5.11 0.50 -14.87
C LEU A 212 4.78 -0.99 -14.61
N GLY A 213 3.51 -1.39 -14.71
CA GLY A 213 3.06 -2.77 -14.44
C GLY A 213 3.06 -3.16 -12.96
N GLY A 214 3.10 -2.17 -12.06
CA GLY A 214 2.91 -2.32 -10.62
C GLY A 214 1.46 -2.09 -10.20
N HIS A 215 1.20 -2.18 -8.90
CA HIS A 215 -0.11 -1.94 -8.29
C HIS A 215 0.00 -0.96 -7.12
N ILE A 216 -1.15 -0.50 -6.63
CA ILE A 216 -1.22 0.30 -5.42
C ILE A 216 -2.20 -0.30 -4.40
N ILE A 217 -2.03 0.10 -3.14
CA ILE A 217 -3.00 -0.06 -2.05
C ILE A 217 -3.36 1.33 -1.55
N THR A 218 -4.63 1.67 -1.54
CA THR A 218 -5.13 2.89 -0.88
C THR A 218 -5.24 2.60 0.61
N ASP A 219 -4.43 3.30 1.42
CA ASP A 219 -4.30 3.03 2.85
C ASP A 219 -5.03 4.08 3.69
N GLY A 220 -6.25 3.75 4.10
CA GLY A 220 -7.12 4.60 4.90
C GLY A 220 -7.80 5.73 4.13
N GLY A 221 -8.67 6.47 4.83
CA GLY A 221 -9.38 7.63 4.26
C GLY A 221 -10.45 7.31 3.21
N CYS A 222 -10.72 6.04 2.94
CA CYS A 222 -11.78 5.61 2.00
C CYS A 222 -13.14 5.60 2.72
N THR A 223 -13.55 6.76 3.22
CA THR A 223 -14.86 6.94 3.87
C THR A 223 -15.88 7.48 2.88
N VAL A 224 -17.12 7.04 3.00
CA VAL A 224 -18.30 7.55 2.29
C VAL A 224 -19.12 8.43 3.22
#